data_9e37746e2f535fcaef369a24fffdfa3c
#
_entry.id   9e37746e2f535fcaef369a24fffdfa3c
#
_cell.length_a   1.000
_cell.length_b   1.000
_cell.length_c   1.000
_cell.angle_alpha   90.00
_cell.angle_beta   90.00
_cell.angle_gamma   90.00
#
_symmetry.space_group_name_H-M   'P 1'
#
loop_
_entity.id
_entity.type
_entity.pdbx_description
1 polymer ?
#
loop_
_entity_poly.entity_id
_entity_poly.type
_entity_poly.pdbx_seq_one_letter_code
_entity_poly.pdbx_strand_id
1 'polypeptide(L)'
;PLHDINPLRLEWIVQQAGGSLSGLNVVDVGCGGGILTEALAKAGSATTLGVDLADKSLQVARLHALESGAPAKYEKIAVEDLAARQPGHFDVVVCMEMLEHVPDPASAIRACADLAKPGGTVLLSTLNRNPKSYLFAIVGAEYVLKLLPRGTHSFDKFIRPAELARMARQAGLDLQGFMGLTYNPVTQQYRLNPNDVGVNYMASFRKPQ
;
A
#
# COMPACT_ATOMS: atom_id res chain seq x y z
N PRO A 1 15.66 0.32 2.39
CA PRO A 1 14.77 0.53 1.22
C PRO A 1 13.41 1.11 1.61
N LEU A 2 12.68 0.55 2.60
CA LEU A 2 11.34 1.05 2.96
C LEU A 2 11.35 2.51 3.44
N HIS A 3 12.34 2.92 4.20
CA HIS A 3 12.50 4.31 4.63
C HIS A 3 12.77 5.27 3.46
N ASP A 4 13.49 4.81 2.44
CA ASP A 4 13.82 5.63 1.26
C ASP A 4 12.61 5.80 0.32
N ILE A 5 11.75 4.79 0.29
CA ILE A 5 10.54 4.77 -0.54
C ILE A 5 9.39 5.54 0.12
N ASN A 6 9.32 5.53 1.44
CA ASN A 6 8.17 6.04 2.20
C ASN A 6 7.83 7.51 1.91
N PRO A 7 8.79 8.44 1.79
CA PRO A 7 8.49 9.83 1.44
C PRO A 7 7.78 9.96 0.07
N LEU A 8 8.22 9.18 -0.93
CA LEU A 8 7.63 9.18 -2.27
C LEU A 8 6.19 8.63 -2.25
N ARG A 9 5.96 7.56 -1.47
CA ARG A 9 4.62 7.00 -1.27
C ARG A 9 3.69 8.02 -0.61
N LEU A 10 4.14 8.64 0.47
CA LEU A 10 3.37 9.65 1.20
C LEU A 10 3.00 10.82 0.29
N GLU A 11 3.94 11.38 -0.45
CA GLU A 11 3.71 12.47 -1.40
C GLU A 11 2.63 12.09 -2.41
N TRP A 12 2.76 10.91 -3.02
CA TRP A 12 1.79 10.43 -3.99
C TRP A 12 0.41 10.20 -3.38
N ILE A 13 0.33 9.61 -2.17
CA ILE A 13 -0.94 9.38 -1.44
C ILE A 13 -1.63 10.73 -1.17
N VAL A 14 -0.90 11.72 -0.68
CA VAL A 14 -1.43 13.06 -0.41
C VAL A 14 -1.98 13.70 -1.68
N GLN A 15 -1.25 13.60 -2.80
CA GLN A 15 -1.72 14.10 -4.11
C GLN A 15 -3.02 13.41 -4.54
N GLN A 16 -3.11 12.07 -4.42
CA GLN A 16 -4.31 11.32 -4.79
C GLN A 16 -5.51 11.61 -3.88
N ALA A 17 -5.24 11.96 -2.63
CA ALA A 17 -6.27 12.36 -1.65
C ALA A 17 -6.78 13.81 -1.84
N GLY A 18 -6.28 14.54 -2.84
CA GLY A 18 -6.69 15.92 -3.12
C GLY A 18 -5.73 16.99 -2.61
N GLY A 19 -4.49 16.62 -2.27
CA GLY A 19 -3.41 17.53 -1.87
C GLY A 19 -3.27 17.74 -0.36
N SER A 20 -4.17 17.19 0.45
CA SER A 20 -4.09 17.23 1.92
C SER A 20 -4.81 16.03 2.54
N LEU A 21 -4.33 15.58 3.70
CA LEU A 21 -5.02 14.59 4.54
C LEU A 21 -5.82 15.24 5.68
N SER A 22 -5.81 16.56 5.79
CA SER A 22 -6.50 17.28 6.86
C SER A 22 -7.99 16.97 6.89
N GLY A 23 -8.49 16.55 8.05
CA GLY A 23 -9.89 16.19 8.23
C GLY A 23 -10.30 14.83 7.70
N LEU A 24 -9.37 14.05 7.09
CA LEU A 24 -9.66 12.75 6.49
C LEU A 24 -9.40 11.61 7.47
N ASN A 25 -10.27 10.59 7.43
CA ASN A 25 -10.07 9.31 8.08
C ASN A 25 -9.31 8.37 7.14
N VAL A 26 -8.17 7.89 7.58
CA VAL A 26 -7.25 7.08 6.78
C VAL A 26 -7.04 5.71 7.42
N VAL A 27 -7.03 4.65 6.61
CA VAL A 27 -6.64 3.30 7.02
C VAL A 27 -5.49 2.79 6.16
N ASP A 28 -4.49 2.19 6.82
CA ASP A 28 -3.34 1.52 6.21
C ASP A 28 -3.48 0.01 6.41
N VAL A 29 -3.84 -0.70 5.35
CA VAL A 29 -4.12 -2.14 5.34
C VAL A 29 -2.84 -2.90 5.04
N GLY A 30 -2.46 -3.82 5.93
CA GLY A 30 -1.17 -4.50 5.86
C GLY A 30 -0.04 -3.56 6.31
N CYS A 31 -0.25 -2.83 7.39
CA CYS A 31 0.63 -1.73 7.82
C CYS A 31 2.02 -2.17 8.30
N GLY A 32 2.22 -3.46 8.55
CA GLY A 32 3.50 -4.01 9.01
C GLY A 32 4.01 -3.28 10.27
N GLY A 33 5.24 -2.80 10.22
CA GLY A 33 5.89 -2.04 11.29
C GLY A 33 5.48 -0.57 11.41
N GLY A 34 4.45 -0.11 10.68
CA GLY A 34 3.82 1.19 10.85
C GLY A 34 4.52 2.39 10.20
N ILE A 35 5.55 2.18 9.39
CA ILE A 35 6.33 3.28 8.77
C ILE A 35 5.43 4.24 7.98
N LEU A 36 4.55 3.69 7.14
CA LEU A 36 3.63 4.50 6.34
C LEU A 36 2.50 5.04 7.21
N THR A 37 1.94 4.23 8.10
CA THR A 37 0.87 4.65 9.03
C THR A 37 1.27 5.88 9.84
N GLU A 38 2.48 5.88 10.40
CA GLU A 38 3.01 7.04 11.14
C GLU A 38 3.15 8.27 10.26
N ALA A 39 3.68 8.09 9.04
CA ALA A 39 3.85 9.19 8.09
C ALA A 39 2.50 9.81 7.71
N LEU A 40 1.46 8.99 7.49
CA LEU A 40 0.09 9.45 7.22
C LEU A 40 -0.51 10.23 8.41
N ALA A 41 -0.30 9.73 9.64
CA ALA A 41 -0.75 10.42 10.85
C ALA A 41 -0.05 11.78 11.04
N LYS A 42 1.27 11.82 10.84
CA LYS A 42 2.06 13.06 10.92
C LYS A 42 1.75 14.06 9.80
N ALA A 43 1.24 13.58 8.66
CA ALA A 43 0.77 14.43 7.56
C ALA A 43 -0.58 15.12 7.84
N GLY A 44 -1.15 14.95 9.02
CA GLY A 44 -2.28 15.72 9.53
C GLY A 44 -3.65 15.11 9.25
N SER A 45 -3.76 13.81 9.01
CA SER A 45 -5.06 13.13 8.95
C SER A 45 -5.86 13.30 10.26
N ALA A 46 -7.18 13.32 10.17
CA ALA A 46 -8.04 13.38 11.37
C ALA A 46 -7.90 12.11 12.22
N THR A 47 -7.87 10.95 11.57
CA THR A 47 -7.57 9.66 12.19
C THR A 47 -6.73 8.82 11.25
N THR A 48 -5.79 8.04 11.80
CA THR A 48 -5.03 7.03 11.05
C THR A 48 -5.07 5.71 11.80
N LEU A 49 -5.56 4.67 11.13
CA LEU A 49 -5.61 3.31 11.63
C LEU A 49 -4.70 2.42 10.78
N GLY A 50 -3.71 1.78 11.38
CA GLY A 50 -2.94 0.70 10.77
C GLY A 50 -3.50 -0.66 11.18
N VAL A 51 -3.72 -1.56 10.21
CA VAL A 51 -4.18 -2.93 10.49
C VAL A 51 -3.26 -3.96 9.85
N ASP A 52 -3.01 -5.04 10.58
CA ASP A 52 -2.18 -6.15 10.13
C ASP A 52 -2.56 -7.43 10.90
N LEU A 53 -2.14 -8.60 10.42
CA LEU A 53 -2.30 -9.88 11.13
C LEU A 53 -1.04 -10.30 11.91
N ALA A 54 0.10 -9.67 11.64
CA ALA A 54 1.39 -10.00 12.23
C ALA A 54 1.59 -9.30 13.58
N ASP A 55 1.39 -10.02 14.69
CA ASP A 55 1.56 -9.46 16.05
C ASP A 55 2.90 -8.79 16.27
N LYS A 56 4.00 -9.40 15.82
CA LYS A 56 5.35 -8.84 16.00
C LYS A 56 5.51 -7.51 15.29
N SER A 57 4.98 -7.39 14.07
CA SER A 57 5.01 -6.13 13.31
C SER A 57 4.20 -5.03 14.00
N LEU A 58 3.00 -5.37 14.49
CA LEU A 58 2.17 -4.43 15.23
C LEU A 58 2.76 -3.99 16.57
N GLN A 59 3.50 -4.87 17.26
CA GLN A 59 4.24 -4.48 18.47
C GLN A 59 5.31 -3.43 18.15
N VAL A 60 6.07 -3.62 17.07
CA VAL A 60 7.05 -2.64 16.58
C VAL A 60 6.37 -1.33 16.21
N ALA A 61 5.26 -1.40 15.46
CA ALA A 61 4.50 -0.21 15.04
C ALA A 61 4.00 0.63 16.24
N ARG A 62 3.44 -0.04 17.25
CA ARG A 62 2.97 0.64 18.48
C ARG A 62 4.13 1.28 19.24
N LEU A 63 5.27 0.60 19.36
CA LEU A 63 6.44 1.14 20.04
C LEU A 63 6.97 2.38 19.33
N HIS A 64 7.15 2.32 18.01
CA HIS A 64 7.58 3.47 17.21
C HIS A 64 6.62 4.66 17.32
N ALA A 65 5.30 4.42 17.27
CA ALA A 65 4.32 5.48 17.41
C ALA A 65 4.40 6.17 18.78
N LEU A 66 4.65 5.40 19.86
CA LEU A 66 4.86 5.95 21.20
C LEU A 66 6.13 6.79 21.27
N GLU A 67 7.25 6.30 20.73
CA GLU A 67 8.53 7.01 20.72
C GLU A 67 8.48 8.28 19.87
N SER A 68 7.82 8.25 18.72
CA SER A 68 7.73 9.38 17.79
C SER A 68 6.60 10.35 18.10
N GLY A 69 5.69 10.01 19.01
CA GLY A 69 4.50 10.78 19.31
C GLY A 69 3.47 10.84 18.18
N ALA A 70 3.54 9.92 17.21
CA ALA A 70 2.60 9.87 16.10
C ALA A 70 1.20 9.46 16.58
N PRO A 71 0.13 10.20 16.21
CA PRO A 71 -1.24 9.90 16.64
C PRO A 71 -1.86 8.77 15.80
N ALA A 72 -1.12 7.69 15.56
CA ALA A 72 -1.54 6.51 14.84
C ALA A 72 -2.10 5.46 15.80
N LYS A 73 -3.15 4.75 15.37
CA LYS A 73 -3.72 3.60 16.07
C LYS A 73 -3.43 2.33 15.29
N TYR A 74 -3.28 1.21 16.02
CA TYR A 74 -2.97 -0.09 15.40
C TYR A 74 -3.89 -1.18 15.94
N GLU A 75 -4.40 -2.02 15.04
CA GLU A 75 -5.25 -3.12 15.38
C GLU A 75 -4.85 -4.41 14.64
N LYS A 76 -4.91 -5.55 15.34
CA LYS A 76 -4.76 -6.87 14.73
C LYS A 76 -6.11 -7.33 14.24
N ILE A 77 -6.36 -7.18 12.94
CA ILE A 77 -7.62 -7.59 12.30
C ILE A 77 -7.37 -7.84 10.81
N ALA A 78 -8.09 -8.82 10.24
CA ALA A 78 -8.14 -9.00 8.79
C ALA A 78 -8.91 -7.86 8.13
N VAL A 79 -8.52 -7.48 6.92
CA VAL A 79 -9.17 -6.39 6.20
C VAL A 79 -10.66 -6.67 5.93
N GLU A 80 -11.01 -7.93 5.68
CA GLU A 80 -12.38 -8.39 5.48
C GLU A 80 -13.24 -8.19 6.73
N ASP A 81 -12.71 -8.53 7.91
CA ASP A 81 -13.40 -8.36 9.18
C ASP A 81 -13.55 -6.87 9.53
N LEU A 82 -12.53 -6.06 9.23
CA LEU A 82 -12.63 -4.61 9.40
C LEU A 82 -13.68 -4.01 8.48
N ALA A 83 -13.74 -4.46 7.22
CA ALA A 83 -14.73 -4.00 6.26
C ALA A 83 -16.17 -4.33 6.68
N ALA A 84 -16.37 -5.54 7.25
CA ALA A 84 -17.66 -5.93 7.81
C ALA A 84 -18.07 -5.06 9.01
N ARG A 85 -17.09 -4.64 9.84
CA ARG A 85 -17.32 -3.84 11.05
C ARG A 85 -17.48 -2.34 10.78
N GLN A 86 -16.76 -1.80 9.80
CA GLN A 86 -16.69 -0.37 9.49
C GLN A 86 -16.84 -0.06 7.99
N PRO A 87 -17.94 -0.52 7.34
CA PRO A 87 -18.15 -0.25 5.93
C PRO A 87 -18.31 1.26 5.68
N GLY A 88 -17.71 1.76 4.61
CA GLY A 88 -17.84 3.15 4.20
C GLY A 88 -17.34 4.17 5.22
N HIS A 89 -16.34 3.83 6.01
CA HIS A 89 -15.87 4.69 7.11
C HIS A 89 -14.69 5.59 6.72
N PHE A 90 -13.85 5.18 5.79
CA PHE A 90 -12.59 5.86 5.51
C PHE A 90 -12.66 6.70 4.23
N ASP A 91 -12.07 7.90 4.30
CA ASP A 91 -11.91 8.79 3.15
C ASP A 91 -10.78 8.28 2.23
N VAL A 92 -9.73 7.71 2.84
CA VAL A 92 -8.57 7.14 2.14
C VAL A 92 -8.26 5.76 2.69
N VAL A 93 -8.22 4.78 1.80
CA VAL A 93 -7.79 3.39 2.09
C VAL A 93 -6.48 3.14 1.35
N VAL A 94 -5.45 2.78 2.09
CA VAL A 94 -4.12 2.48 1.57
C VAL A 94 -3.81 1.00 1.81
N CYS A 95 -3.27 0.31 0.80
CA CYS A 95 -2.83 -1.08 0.91
C CYS A 95 -1.57 -1.25 0.04
N MET A 96 -0.40 -1.13 0.68
CA MET A 96 0.88 -1.11 0.00
C MET A 96 1.65 -2.42 0.21
N GLU A 97 1.99 -3.09 -0.90
CA GLU A 97 2.81 -4.31 -0.92
C GLU A 97 2.28 -5.43 0.01
N MET A 98 0.98 -5.59 0.10
CA MET A 98 0.31 -6.65 0.85
C MET A 98 -0.33 -7.70 -0.07
N LEU A 99 -0.81 -7.28 -1.25
CA LEU A 99 -1.65 -8.12 -2.13
C LEU A 99 -0.94 -9.38 -2.62
N GLU A 100 0.38 -9.34 -2.81
CA GLU A 100 1.22 -10.49 -3.17
C GLU A 100 1.42 -11.50 -2.04
N HIS A 101 1.03 -11.15 -0.82
CA HIS A 101 1.20 -11.99 0.37
C HIS A 101 -0.10 -12.67 0.83
N VAL A 102 -1.25 -12.24 0.30
CA VAL A 102 -2.55 -12.82 0.68
C VAL A 102 -2.98 -13.97 -0.22
N PRO A 103 -3.77 -14.92 0.29
CA PRO A 103 -4.27 -16.05 -0.52
C PRO A 103 -5.27 -15.61 -1.61
N ASP A 104 -6.10 -14.62 -1.34
CA ASP A 104 -7.11 -14.08 -2.26
C ASP A 104 -7.02 -12.55 -2.35
N PRO A 105 -6.20 -12.03 -3.30
CA PRO A 105 -6.10 -10.59 -3.51
C PRO A 105 -7.42 -9.93 -3.91
N ALA A 106 -8.30 -10.62 -4.62
CA ALA A 106 -9.59 -10.08 -5.01
C ALA A 106 -10.51 -9.84 -3.80
N SER A 107 -10.47 -10.73 -2.80
CA SER A 107 -11.19 -10.54 -1.53
C SER A 107 -10.66 -9.32 -0.77
N ALA A 108 -9.33 -9.20 -0.65
CA ALA A 108 -8.71 -8.05 0.02
C ALA A 108 -9.04 -6.72 -0.69
N ILE A 109 -9.04 -6.69 -2.03
CA ILE A 109 -9.42 -5.50 -2.80
C ILE A 109 -10.89 -5.13 -2.59
N ARG A 110 -11.81 -6.12 -2.56
CA ARG A 110 -13.23 -5.87 -2.24
C ARG A 110 -13.37 -5.26 -0.85
N ALA A 111 -12.69 -5.83 0.14
CA ALA A 111 -12.70 -5.30 1.50
C ALA A 111 -12.17 -3.85 1.56
N CYS A 112 -11.09 -3.53 0.84
CA CYS A 112 -10.61 -2.14 0.71
C CYS A 112 -11.67 -1.21 0.08
N ALA A 113 -12.37 -1.68 -0.94
CA ALA A 113 -13.47 -0.93 -1.56
C ALA A 113 -14.65 -0.71 -0.59
N ASP A 114 -14.99 -1.74 0.21
CA ASP A 114 -16.06 -1.67 1.20
C ASP A 114 -15.73 -0.72 2.34
N LEU A 115 -14.46 -0.63 2.76
CA LEU A 115 -13.98 0.32 3.77
C LEU A 115 -14.08 1.78 3.32
N ALA A 116 -13.95 2.05 2.02
CA ALA A 116 -13.96 3.40 1.49
C ALA A 116 -15.37 4.00 1.48
N LYS A 117 -15.47 5.28 1.86
CA LYS A 117 -16.71 6.08 1.66
C LYS A 117 -17.04 6.18 0.18
N PRO A 118 -18.33 6.40 -0.19
CA PRO A 118 -18.66 6.91 -1.51
C PRO A 118 -17.83 8.15 -1.84
N GLY A 119 -17.22 8.21 -3.03
CA GLY A 119 -16.26 9.26 -3.40
C GLY A 119 -14.88 9.14 -2.75
N GLY A 120 -14.63 8.15 -1.91
CA GLY A 120 -13.35 7.90 -1.26
C GLY A 120 -12.26 7.38 -2.20
N THR A 121 -11.03 7.49 -1.77
CA THR A 121 -9.83 7.07 -2.54
C THR A 121 -9.30 5.74 -2.01
N VAL A 122 -9.02 4.79 -2.92
CA VAL A 122 -8.37 3.52 -2.60
C VAL A 122 -7.05 3.45 -3.35
N LEU A 123 -5.96 3.24 -2.63
CA LEU A 123 -4.59 3.24 -3.14
C LEU A 123 -3.96 1.88 -2.88
N LEU A 124 -3.57 1.21 -3.94
CA LEU A 124 -3.01 -0.15 -3.90
C LEU A 124 -1.60 -0.15 -4.48
N SER A 125 -0.70 -0.96 -3.96
CA SER A 125 0.58 -1.26 -4.62
C SER A 125 0.91 -2.74 -4.59
N THR A 126 1.65 -3.19 -5.59
CA THR A 126 2.18 -4.54 -5.68
C THR A 126 3.30 -4.62 -6.73
N LEU A 127 3.85 -5.82 -6.92
CA LEU A 127 4.86 -6.12 -7.92
C LEU A 127 4.22 -6.64 -9.20
N ASN A 128 4.71 -6.17 -10.35
CA ASN A 128 4.21 -6.57 -11.66
C ASN A 128 4.74 -7.96 -12.06
N ARG A 129 3.88 -8.84 -12.53
CA ARG A 129 4.26 -10.18 -13.00
C ARG A 129 4.77 -10.15 -14.43
N ASN A 130 6.07 -9.91 -14.61
CA ASN A 130 6.75 -9.95 -15.92
C ASN A 130 8.23 -10.33 -15.75
N PRO A 131 8.96 -10.63 -16.83
CA PRO A 131 10.39 -11.01 -16.76
C PRO A 131 11.28 -9.92 -16.15
N LYS A 132 10.96 -8.64 -16.35
CA LYS A 132 11.71 -7.51 -15.77
C LYS A 132 11.61 -7.52 -14.26
N SER A 133 10.41 -7.67 -13.71
CA SER A 133 10.20 -7.73 -12.25
C SER A 133 10.82 -8.97 -11.63
N TYR A 134 10.79 -10.13 -12.30
CA TYR A 134 11.51 -11.32 -11.87
C TYR A 134 13.00 -11.04 -11.70
N LEU A 135 13.60 -10.44 -12.72
CA LEU A 135 15.03 -10.13 -12.71
C LEU A 135 15.39 -9.12 -11.62
N PHE A 136 14.63 -8.06 -11.48
CA PHE A 136 14.96 -6.97 -10.54
C PHE A 136 14.49 -7.24 -9.11
N ALA A 137 13.27 -7.72 -8.90
CA ALA A 137 12.73 -7.92 -7.56
C ALA A 137 13.25 -9.20 -6.90
N ILE A 138 13.40 -10.29 -7.65
CA ILE A 138 13.85 -11.57 -7.10
C ILE A 138 15.36 -11.73 -7.27
N VAL A 139 15.85 -11.74 -8.50
CA VAL A 139 17.29 -11.99 -8.74
C VAL A 139 18.13 -10.82 -8.25
N GLY A 140 17.74 -9.58 -8.59
CA GLY A 140 18.50 -8.39 -8.20
C GLY A 140 18.45 -8.14 -6.70
N ALA A 141 17.26 -8.00 -6.13
CA ALA A 141 17.10 -7.60 -4.73
C ALA A 141 17.46 -8.72 -3.74
N GLU A 142 17.08 -9.97 -4.01
CA GLU A 142 17.29 -11.07 -3.07
C GLU A 142 18.65 -11.75 -3.23
N TYR A 143 19.16 -11.95 -4.45
CA TYR A 143 20.36 -12.73 -4.72
C TYR A 143 21.61 -11.89 -4.98
N VAL A 144 21.51 -10.81 -5.76
CA VAL A 144 22.67 -9.98 -6.14
C VAL A 144 22.93 -8.89 -5.13
N LEU A 145 21.96 -8.03 -4.89
CA LEU A 145 22.13 -6.86 -4.00
C LEU A 145 21.90 -7.19 -2.52
N LYS A 146 21.27 -8.34 -2.23
CA LYS A 146 20.95 -8.81 -0.86
C LYS A 146 20.19 -7.76 -0.04
N LEU A 147 19.36 -6.96 -0.70
CA LEU A 147 18.53 -5.93 -0.06
C LEU A 147 17.38 -6.55 0.74
N LEU A 148 16.95 -7.76 0.36
CA LEU A 148 15.87 -8.50 0.98
C LEU A 148 16.32 -9.95 1.26
N PRO A 149 15.75 -10.62 2.28
CA PRO A 149 15.98 -12.04 2.51
C PRO A 149 15.53 -12.88 1.30
N ARG A 150 16.24 -13.99 1.06
CA ARG A 150 15.87 -14.93 -0.02
C ARG A 150 14.49 -15.53 0.25
N GLY A 151 13.67 -15.65 -0.80
CA GLY A 151 12.32 -16.18 -0.72
C GLY A 151 11.28 -15.20 -0.17
N THR A 152 11.61 -13.90 -0.10
CA THR A 152 10.66 -12.86 0.30
C THR A 152 9.50 -12.76 -0.70
N HIS A 153 9.76 -13.00 -1.98
CA HIS A 153 8.75 -12.87 -3.03
C HIS A 153 8.60 -14.18 -3.82
N SER A 154 7.36 -14.51 -4.15
CA SER A 154 6.99 -15.57 -5.10
C SER A 154 6.44 -14.94 -6.37
N PHE A 155 7.10 -15.19 -7.51
CA PHE A 155 6.72 -14.60 -8.80
C PHE A 155 5.27 -14.88 -9.21
N ASP A 156 4.76 -16.06 -8.85
CA ASP A 156 3.38 -16.47 -9.18
C ASP A 156 2.33 -15.59 -8.49
N LYS A 157 2.70 -14.94 -7.39
CA LYS A 157 1.84 -14.05 -6.61
C LYS A 157 1.90 -12.59 -7.07
N PHE A 158 2.80 -12.24 -7.99
CA PHE A 158 2.85 -10.91 -8.57
C PHE A 158 1.62 -10.66 -9.44
N ILE A 159 1.14 -9.42 -9.45
CA ILE A 159 -0.12 -9.03 -10.09
C ILE A 159 0.16 -8.06 -11.23
N ARG A 160 -0.32 -8.37 -12.43
CA ARG A 160 -0.19 -7.44 -13.56
C ARG A 160 -1.13 -6.23 -13.37
N PRO A 161 -0.75 -5.03 -13.85
CA PRO A 161 -1.61 -3.84 -13.77
C PRO A 161 -3.03 -4.05 -14.28
N ALA A 162 -3.17 -4.79 -15.42
CA ALA A 162 -4.49 -5.10 -15.98
C ALA A 162 -5.32 -6.07 -15.09
N GLU A 163 -4.65 -6.99 -14.38
CA GLU A 163 -5.32 -7.89 -13.44
C GLU A 163 -5.79 -7.13 -12.20
N LEU A 164 -4.94 -6.23 -11.66
CA LEU A 164 -5.30 -5.37 -10.54
C LEU A 164 -6.50 -4.47 -10.89
N ALA A 165 -6.44 -3.81 -12.05
CA ALA A 165 -7.53 -2.96 -12.54
C ALA A 165 -8.84 -3.73 -12.73
N ARG A 166 -8.77 -4.97 -13.22
CA ARG A 166 -9.95 -5.83 -13.37
C ARG A 166 -10.57 -6.19 -12.01
N MET A 167 -9.75 -6.64 -11.05
CA MET A 167 -10.22 -6.98 -9.70
C MET A 167 -10.83 -5.77 -9.00
N ALA A 168 -10.20 -4.61 -9.11
CA ALA A 168 -10.70 -3.37 -8.53
C ALA A 168 -12.03 -2.93 -9.17
N ARG A 169 -12.18 -3.04 -10.50
CA ARG A 169 -13.45 -2.77 -11.19
C ARG A 169 -14.55 -3.72 -10.75
N GLN A 170 -14.25 -5.01 -10.57
CA GLN A 170 -15.19 -5.99 -10.03
C GLN A 170 -15.61 -5.67 -8.58
N ALA A 171 -14.75 -4.99 -7.83
CA ALA A 171 -15.06 -4.47 -6.50
C ALA A 171 -15.79 -3.11 -6.51
N GLY A 172 -16.17 -2.59 -7.69
CA GLY A 172 -16.89 -1.32 -7.83
C GLY A 172 -16.00 -0.08 -7.74
N LEU A 173 -14.71 -0.19 -8.03
CA LEU A 173 -13.77 0.92 -8.02
C LEU A 173 -13.44 1.40 -9.44
N ASP A 174 -13.35 2.70 -9.62
CA ASP A 174 -12.95 3.36 -10.86
C ASP A 174 -11.45 3.70 -10.84
N LEU A 175 -10.70 3.16 -11.80
CA LEU A 175 -9.27 3.42 -11.95
C LEU A 175 -9.02 4.90 -12.32
N GLN A 176 -8.16 5.56 -11.55
CA GLN A 176 -7.71 6.94 -11.80
C GLN A 176 -6.36 6.97 -12.51
N GLY A 177 -5.47 6.04 -12.21
CA GLY A 177 -4.16 5.96 -12.85
C GLY A 177 -3.18 5.02 -12.15
N PHE A 178 -2.05 4.84 -12.80
CA PHE A 178 -0.91 4.09 -12.29
C PHE A 178 0.30 4.99 -12.05
N MET A 179 1.15 4.58 -11.11
CA MET A 179 2.42 5.22 -10.83
C MET A 179 3.47 4.12 -10.59
N GLY A 180 4.52 4.10 -11.37
CA GLY A 180 5.64 3.21 -11.14
C GLY A 180 6.60 3.75 -10.08
N LEU A 181 7.20 2.85 -9.33
CA LEU A 181 8.31 3.13 -8.42
C LEU A 181 9.56 2.49 -9.02
N THR A 182 10.48 3.31 -9.50
CA THR A 182 11.71 2.88 -10.17
C THR A 182 12.93 3.09 -9.27
N TYR A 183 13.89 2.19 -9.36
CA TYR A 183 15.17 2.27 -8.65
C TYR A 183 16.32 2.40 -9.66
N ASN A 184 17.19 3.39 -9.44
CA ASN A 184 18.42 3.53 -10.21
C ASN A 184 19.59 2.95 -9.41
N PRO A 185 20.19 1.83 -9.83
CA PRO A 185 21.27 1.19 -9.07
C PRO A 185 22.59 1.99 -9.06
N VAL A 186 22.78 2.90 -10.00
CA VAL A 186 23.99 3.74 -10.07
C VAL A 186 23.91 4.87 -9.05
N THR A 187 22.77 5.57 -8.97
CA THR A 187 22.56 6.67 -8.02
C THR A 187 21.99 6.20 -6.69
N GLN A 188 21.57 4.94 -6.61
CA GLN A 188 20.89 4.32 -5.44
C GLN A 188 19.63 5.10 -5.02
N GLN A 189 18.94 5.68 -5.97
CA GLN A 189 17.74 6.49 -5.73
C GLN A 189 16.48 5.87 -6.28
N TYR A 190 15.40 6.00 -5.51
CA TYR A 190 14.05 5.71 -5.95
C TYR A 190 13.39 6.94 -6.57
N ARG A 191 12.53 6.73 -7.57
CA ARG A 191 11.75 7.79 -8.24
C ARG A 191 10.37 7.30 -8.63
N LEU A 192 9.41 8.21 -8.59
CA LEU A 192 8.10 7.99 -9.19
C LEU A 192 8.17 8.21 -10.70
N ASN A 193 7.60 7.28 -11.46
CA ASN A 193 7.55 7.36 -12.92
C ASN A 193 6.22 6.81 -13.44
N PRO A 194 5.28 7.66 -13.89
CA PRO A 194 3.98 7.21 -14.38
C PRO A 194 4.06 6.35 -15.64
N ASN A 195 5.20 6.40 -16.36
CA ASN A 195 5.40 5.68 -17.60
C ASN A 195 6.12 4.33 -17.42
N ASP A 196 6.55 3.98 -16.22
CA ASP A 196 7.25 2.71 -15.97
C ASP A 196 6.67 1.94 -14.78
N VAL A 197 5.63 1.18 -15.02
CA VAL A 197 5.02 0.22 -14.08
C VAL A 197 5.65 -1.17 -14.20
N GLY A 198 6.88 -1.24 -14.70
CA GLY A 198 7.51 -2.49 -15.08
C GLY A 198 7.92 -3.40 -13.93
N VAL A 199 8.17 -2.89 -12.72
CA VAL A 199 8.58 -3.68 -11.56
C VAL A 199 7.62 -3.48 -10.40
N ASN A 200 7.77 -2.41 -9.64
CA ASN A 200 6.87 -2.02 -8.56
C ASN A 200 5.96 -0.90 -9.06
N TYR A 201 4.69 -0.99 -8.76
CA TYR A 201 3.73 0.04 -9.16
C TYR A 201 2.65 0.26 -8.10
N MET A 202 2.11 1.46 -8.11
CA MET A 202 0.98 1.91 -7.33
C MET A 202 -0.19 2.22 -8.27
N ALA A 203 -1.40 2.02 -7.80
CA ALA A 203 -2.62 2.31 -8.53
C ALA A 203 -3.58 3.10 -7.64
N SER A 204 -4.18 4.14 -8.22
CA SER A 204 -5.19 4.96 -7.57
C SER A 204 -6.57 4.67 -8.13
N PHE A 205 -7.52 4.50 -7.24
CA PHE A 205 -8.91 4.23 -7.55
C PHE A 205 -9.82 5.19 -6.78
N ARG A 206 -11.01 5.43 -7.34
CA ARG A 206 -12.09 6.18 -6.70
C ARG A 206 -13.29 5.26 -6.51
N LYS A 207 -13.89 5.26 -5.33
CA LYS A 207 -15.21 4.67 -5.13
C LYS A 207 -16.26 5.64 -5.67
N PRO A 208 -17.17 5.21 -6.58
CA PRO A 208 -18.25 6.05 -7.05
C PRO A 208 -19.12 6.62 -5.91
N GLN A 209 -19.84 7.73 -6.21
CA GLN A 209 -20.78 8.36 -5.30
C GLN A 209 -21.99 7.47 -5.03
#